data_5aa0fdb258d96a410ac31f4f396dfc6e
#
_entry.id   5aa0fdb258d96a410ac31f4f396dfc6e
#
_cell.length_a   1.000
_cell.length_b   1.000
_cell.length_c   1.000
_cell.angle_alpha   90.00
_cell.angle_beta   90.00
_cell.angle_gamma   90.00
#
_symmetry.space_group_name_H-M   'P 1'
#
loop_
_entity.id
_entity.type
_entity.pdbx_description
1 polymer ?
#
loop_
_entity_poly.entity_id
_entity_poly.type
_entity_poly.pdbx_seq_one_letter_code
_entity_poly.pdbx_strand_id
1 'polypeptide(L)'
;VDLDPESAALLSTGAGILTVAGFDYEIEGERVVLHAIPAGAKSGLAALSEALAVLGDPASAAMAPHERSAAAAACAAAVKFGDVLDAGSAREMLDMLFATDDPFRCPHGRPTIVEIPFEELERRFGR
;
A
#
# COMPACT_ATOMS: atom_id res chain seq x y z
N VAL A 1 1.04 2.61 19.25
CA VAL A 1 -0.28 2.85 18.64
C VAL A 1 -1.29 1.96 19.36
N ASP A 2 -2.44 2.50 19.73
CA ASP A 2 -3.51 1.71 20.33
C ASP A 2 -4.19 0.86 19.25
N LEU A 3 -4.48 -0.40 19.58
CA LEU A 3 -5.06 -1.39 18.67
C LEU A 3 -6.52 -1.62 18.99
N ASP A 4 -7.36 -1.65 17.96
CA ASP A 4 -8.67 -2.27 18.04
C ASP A 4 -8.54 -3.81 17.95
N PRO A 5 -9.55 -4.58 18.40
CA PRO A 5 -9.48 -6.04 18.42
C PRO A 5 -9.27 -6.69 17.04
N GLU A 6 -9.79 -6.08 15.97
CA GLU A 6 -9.64 -6.57 14.60
C GLU A 6 -8.20 -6.42 14.12
N SER A 7 -7.62 -5.22 14.30
CA SER A 7 -6.21 -4.95 14.02
C SER A 7 -5.28 -5.86 14.80
N ALA A 8 -5.55 -6.13 16.08
CA ALA A 8 -4.77 -7.04 16.90
C ALA A 8 -4.81 -8.49 16.37
N ALA A 9 -5.97 -8.96 15.92
CA ALA A 9 -6.13 -10.27 15.30
C ALA A 9 -5.35 -10.36 13.98
N LEU A 10 -5.41 -9.34 13.13
CA LEU A 10 -4.66 -9.26 11.87
C LEU A 10 -3.15 -9.24 12.11
N LEU A 11 -2.66 -8.51 13.10
CA LEU A 11 -1.24 -8.50 13.49
C LEU A 11 -0.77 -9.88 13.92
N SER A 12 -1.56 -10.58 14.72
CA SER A 12 -1.20 -11.91 15.22
C SER A 12 -1.21 -12.96 14.10
N THR A 13 -2.23 -12.95 13.23
CA THR A 13 -2.35 -13.92 12.13
C THR A 13 -1.44 -13.61 10.96
N GLY A 14 -1.14 -12.34 10.73
CA GLY A 14 -0.31 -11.83 9.64
C GLY A 14 1.16 -11.63 9.99
N ALA A 15 1.61 -12.02 11.20
CA ALA A 15 2.95 -11.71 11.70
C ALA A 15 4.07 -12.12 10.71
N GLY A 16 4.02 -13.33 10.16
CA GLY A 16 5.01 -13.80 9.19
C GLY A 16 5.03 -12.97 7.90
N ILE A 17 3.86 -12.52 7.44
CA ILE A 17 3.72 -11.68 6.23
C ILE A 17 4.33 -10.30 6.50
N LEU A 18 4.03 -9.71 7.64
CA LEU A 18 4.52 -8.40 8.05
C LEU A 18 6.04 -8.39 8.28
N THR A 19 6.58 -9.44 8.90
CA THR A 19 8.03 -9.56 9.08
C THR A 19 8.75 -9.62 7.73
N VAL A 20 8.26 -10.41 6.78
CA VAL A 20 8.84 -10.46 5.42
C VAL A 20 8.65 -9.13 4.68
N ALA A 21 7.56 -8.40 4.94
CA ALA A 21 7.32 -7.07 4.39
C ALA A 21 8.26 -5.99 4.97
N GLY A 22 9.00 -6.28 6.04
CA GLY A 22 9.97 -5.38 6.66
C GLY A 22 9.47 -4.67 7.92
N PHE A 23 8.39 -5.16 8.52
CA PHE A 23 7.96 -4.69 9.84
C PHE A 23 8.65 -5.50 10.95
N ASP A 24 9.10 -4.78 11.98
CA ASP A 24 9.48 -5.35 13.27
C ASP A 24 8.66 -4.66 14.36
N TYR A 25 7.97 -5.43 15.18
CA TYR A 25 7.05 -4.90 16.17
C TYR A 25 6.81 -5.84 17.34
N GLU A 26 6.40 -5.27 18.47
CA GLU A 26 5.95 -5.98 19.65
C GLU A 26 4.52 -5.53 20.02
N ILE A 27 3.72 -6.46 20.55
CA ILE A 27 2.38 -6.18 21.04
C ILE A 27 2.42 -6.17 22.58
N GLU A 28 2.12 -5.01 23.15
CA GLU A 28 2.08 -4.76 24.59
C GLU A 28 0.64 -4.47 25.03
N GLY A 29 -0.09 -5.53 25.39
CA GLY A 29 -1.53 -5.39 25.74
C GLY A 29 -2.35 -4.95 24.54
N GLU A 30 -2.96 -3.75 24.62
CA GLU A 30 -3.74 -3.13 23.55
C GLU A 30 -2.91 -2.18 22.67
N ARG A 31 -1.58 -2.22 22.77
CA ARG A 31 -0.71 -1.32 22.03
C ARG A 31 0.28 -2.10 21.17
N VAL A 32 0.64 -1.54 20.03
CA VAL A 32 1.75 -2.00 19.21
C VAL A 32 2.91 -1.00 19.28
N VAL A 33 4.11 -1.53 19.49
CA VAL A 33 5.37 -0.79 19.42
C VAL A 33 6.08 -1.21 18.14
N LEU A 34 6.34 -0.25 17.25
CA LEU A 34 7.04 -0.50 15.99
C LEU A 34 8.53 -0.21 16.18
N HIS A 35 9.38 -1.19 15.91
CA HIS A 35 10.84 -1.08 15.93
C HIS A 35 11.40 -0.82 14.53
N ALA A 36 10.77 -1.42 13.47
CA ALA A 36 11.11 -1.16 12.08
C ALA A 36 9.86 -1.13 11.19
N ILE A 37 9.97 -0.43 10.08
CA ILE A 37 8.96 -0.34 9.03
C ILE A 37 9.61 -0.58 7.66
N PRO A 38 8.84 -0.97 6.63
CA PRO A 38 9.36 -1.19 5.28
C PRO A 38 10.17 0.00 4.75
N ALA A 39 11.23 -0.29 4.01
CA ALA A 39 12.04 0.74 3.36
C ALA A 39 11.18 1.61 2.44
N GLY A 40 11.37 2.93 2.53
CA GLY A 40 10.58 3.91 1.78
C GLY A 40 9.30 4.38 2.48
N ALA A 41 8.82 3.68 3.51
CA ALA A 41 7.70 4.17 4.31
C ALA A 41 8.10 5.41 5.13
N LYS A 42 7.20 6.41 5.20
CA LYS A 42 7.49 7.71 5.82
C LYS A 42 6.97 7.83 7.25
N SER A 43 5.99 7.01 7.62
CA SER A 43 5.32 7.04 8.91
C SER A 43 4.95 5.64 9.36
N GLY A 44 5.34 5.26 10.58
CA GLY A 44 5.03 3.95 11.14
C GLY A 44 3.54 3.67 11.23
N LEU A 45 2.75 4.65 11.69
CA LEU A 45 1.30 4.51 11.80
C LEU A 45 0.64 4.32 10.43
N ALA A 46 0.97 5.17 9.45
CA ALA A 46 0.42 5.06 8.11
C ALA A 46 0.84 3.76 7.42
N ALA A 47 2.11 3.37 7.54
CA ALA A 47 2.62 2.12 6.99
C ALA A 47 1.90 0.89 7.56
N LEU A 48 1.71 0.86 8.89
CA LEU A 48 1.00 -0.22 9.55
C LEU A 48 -0.47 -0.29 9.13
N SER A 49 -1.16 0.85 9.08
CA SER A 49 -2.56 0.93 8.63
C SER A 49 -2.74 0.38 7.21
N GLU A 50 -1.84 0.73 6.28
CA GLU A 50 -1.88 0.22 4.91
C GLU A 50 -1.59 -1.29 4.83
N ALA A 51 -0.63 -1.77 5.61
CA ALA A 51 -0.31 -3.19 5.65
C ALA A 51 -1.48 -4.01 6.25
N LEU A 52 -2.14 -3.51 7.29
CA LEU A 52 -3.34 -4.12 7.87
C LEU A 52 -4.51 -4.12 6.89
N ALA A 53 -4.68 -3.06 6.09
CA ALA A 53 -5.69 -3.02 5.04
C ALA A 53 -5.45 -4.11 3.98
N VAL A 54 -4.19 -4.39 3.61
CA VAL A 54 -3.83 -5.51 2.73
C VAL A 54 -4.17 -6.85 3.38
N LEU A 55 -3.86 -7.02 4.66
CA LEU A 55 -4.14 -8.28 5.38
C LEU A 55 -5.63 -8.56 5.55
N GLY A 56 -6.43 -7.51 5.77
CA GLY A 56 -7.88 -7.59 5.93
C GLY A 56 -8.66 -7.68 4.61
N ASP A 57 -8.02 -7.42 3.46
CA ASP A 57 -8.69 -7.47 2.15
C ASP A 57 -8.93 -8.92 1.71
N PRO A 58 -10.20 -9.32 1.46
CA PRO A 58 -10.51 -10.66 0.96
C PRO A 58 -9.80 -11.02 -0.35
N ALA A 59 -9.54 -10.05 -1.24
CA ALA A 59 -8.80 -10.28 -2.47
C ALA A 59 -7.35 -10.69 -2.18
N SER A 60 -6.74 -10.09 -1.16
CA SER A 60 -5.39 -10.44 -0.71
C SER A 60 -5.31 -11.83 -0.06
N ALA A 61 -6.40 -12.32 0.52
CA ALA A 61 -6.44 -13.64 1.14
C ALA A 61 -6.21 -14.79 0.14
N ALA A 62 -6.51 -14.57 -1.14
CA ALA A 62 -6.29 -15.53 -2.22
C ALA A 62 -4.85 -15.51 -2.78
N MET A 63 -4.04 -14.51 -2.41
CA MET A 63 -2.65 -14.39 -2.86
C MET A 63 -1.74 -15.38 -2.11
N ALA A 64 -0.63 -15.76 -2.75
CA ALA A 64 0.43 -16.49 -2.06
C ALA A 64 1.07 -15.62 -0.96
N PRO A 65 1.61 -16.23 0.13
CA PRO A 65 2.18 -15.46 1.25
C PRO A 65 3.25 -14.43 0.85
N HIS A 66 4.12 -14.77 -0.10
CA HIS A 66 5.15 -13.85 -0.59
C HIS A 66 4.55 -12.66 -1.38
N GLU A 67 3.49 -12.87 -2.15
CA GLU A 67 2.78 -11.81 -2.86
C GLU A 67 2.08 -10.87 -1.88
N ARG A 68 1.46 -11.41 -0.81
CA ARG A 68 0.87 -10.60 0.27
C ARG A 68 1.92 -9.76 0.99
N SER A 69 3.10 -10.33 1.26
CA SER A 69 4.20 -9.56 1.88
C SER A 69 4.68 -8.43 0.96
N ALA A 70 4.83 -8.71 -0.33
CA ALA A 70 5.20 -7.70 -1.31
C ALA A 70 4.14 -6.60 -1.43
N ALA A 71 2.86 -6.96 -1.46
CA ALA A 71 1.74 -6.00 -1.48
C ALA A 71 1.71 -5.13 -0.23
N ALA A 72 1.89 -5.72 0.97
CA ALA A 72 1.95 -4.98 2.23
C ALA A 72 3.11 -3.98 2.26
N ALA A 73 4.31 -4.39 1.84
CA ALA A 73 5.48 -3.52 1.75
C ALA A 73 5.27 -2.39 0.73
N ALA A 74 4.75 -2.70 -0.45
CA ALA A 74 4.50 -1.74 -1.51
C ALA A 74 3.44 -0.69 -1.09
N CYS A 75 2.32 -1.12 -0.48
CA CYS A 75 1.29 -0.22 0.01
C CYS A 75 1.79 0.68 1.14
N ALA A 76 2.61 0.13 2.06
CA ALA A 76 3.22 0.90 3.14
C ALA A 76 4.18 1.99 2.64
N ALA A 77 4.92 1.71 1.56
CA ALA A 77 5.92 2.62 0.98
C ALA A 77 5.36 3.51 -0.15
N ALA A 78 4.14 3.28 -0.63
CA ALA A 78 3.55 4.00 -1.75
C ALA A 78 3.45 5.50 -1.48
N VAL A 79 3.65 6.30 -2.53
CA VAL A 79 3.35 7.74 -2.53
C VAL A 79 1.86 7.94 -2.28
N LYS A 80 1.52 8.83 -1.35
CA LYS A 80 0.14 9.08 -0.94
C LYS A 80 -0.38 10.39 -1.50
N PHE A 81 -1.71 10.51 -1.52
CA PHE A 81 -2.35 11.78 -1.84
C PHE A 81 -1.86 12.89 -0.88
N GLY A 82 -1.40 14.01 -1.45
CA GLY A 82 -0.83 15.13 -0.69
C GLY A 82 0.68 15.07 -0.50
N ASP A 83 1.34 13.96 -0.85
CA ASP A 83 2.80 13.93 -0.91
C ASP A 83 3.32 14.86 -2.01
N VAL A 84 4.37 15.61 -1.70
CA VAL A 84 5.05 16.45 -2.68
C VAL A 84 5.89 15.57 -3.59
N LEU A 85 5.63 15.63 -4.89
CA LEU A 85 6.34 14.90 -5.91
C LEU A 85 6.90 15.90 -6.94
N ASP A 86 8.22 15.97 -7.08
CA ASP A 86 8.84 16.75 -8.15
C ASP A 86 8.71 16.05 -9.51
N ALA A 87 8.94 16.78 -10.61
CA ALA A 87 8.76 16.26 -11.96
C ALA A 87 9.72 15.09 -12.29
N GLY A 88 10.92 15.07 -11.69
CA GLY A 88 11.89 13.99 -11.87
C GLY A 88 11.42 12.70 -11.22
N SER A 89 11.05 12.79 -9.94
CA SER A 89 10.49 11.67 -9.17
C SER A 89 9.18 11.13 -9.78
N ALA A 90 8.33 12.02 -10.29
CA ALA A 90 7.10 11.63 -10.96
C ALA A 90 7.38 10.82 -12.24
N ARG A 91 8.36 11.26 -13.04
CA ARG A 91 8.78 10.54 -14.26
C ARG A 91 9.37 9.17 -13.92
N GLU A 92 10.28 9.10 -12.95
CA GLU A 92 10.89 7.84 -12.50
C GLU A 92 9.81 6.85 -12.01
N MET A 93 8.83 7.33 -11.24
CA MET A 93 7.71 6.50 -10.79
C MET A 93 6.89 5.95 -11.97
N LEU A 94 6.62 6.75 -13.00
CA LEU A 94 5.94 6.30 -14.21
C LEU A 94 6.77 5.29 -14.99
N ASP A 95 8.08 5.53 -15.15
CA ASP A 95 8.99 4.62 -15.83
C ASP A 95 9.04 3.25 -15.11
N MET A 96 9.10 3.25 -13.77
CA MET A 96 9.02 2.03 -12.97
C MET A 96 7.66 1.33 -13.11
N LEU A 97 6.55 2.06 -13.12
CA LEU A 97 5.22 1.49 -13.30
C LEU A 97 5.10 0.78 -14.65
N PHE A 98 5.55 1.43 -15.73
CA PHE A 98 5.50 0.85 -17.07
C PHE A 98 6.53 -0.28 -17.31
N ALA A 99 7.47 -0.47 -16.40
CA ALA A 99 8.38 -1.61 -16.40
C ALA A 99 7.79 -2.86 -15.72
N THR A 100 6.64 -2.75 -15.07
CA THR A 100 5.93 -3.91 -14.48
C THR A 100 5.18 -4.72 -15.54
N ASP A 101 4.87 -5.98 -15.24
CA ASP A 101 4.13 -6.87 -16.15
C ASP A 101 2.69 -6.38 -16.40
N ASP A 102 2.03 -5.77 -15.41
CA ASP A 102 0.71 -5.15 -15.54
C ASP A 102 0.73 -3.73 -14.93
N PRO A 103 1.05 -2.70 -15.74
CA PRO A 103 1.07 -1.33 -15.26
C PRO A 103 -0.33 -0.72 -15.05
N PHE A 104 -1.38 -1.38 -15.55
CA PHE A 104 -2.74 -0.82 -15.54
C PHE A 104 -3.56 -1.23 -14.32
N ARG A 105 -3.08 -2.17 -13.51
CA ARG A 105 -3.77 -2.68 -12.32
C ARG A 105 -2.83 -2.83 -11.15
N CYS A 106 -3.31 -2.47 -9.96
CA CYS A 106 -2.60 -2.79 -8.73
C CYS A 106 -2.87 -4.26 -8.32
N PRO A 107 -2.10 -4.83 -7.38
CA PRO A 107 -2.32 -6.20 -6.88
C PRO A 107 -3.76 -6.47 -6.37
N HIS A 108 -4.47 -5.46 -5.93
CA HIS A 108 -5.87 -5.54 -5.52
C HIS A 108 -6.87 -5.47 -6.69
N GLY A 109 -6.41 -5.41 -7.95
CA GLY A 109 -7.25 -5.31 -9.15
C GLY A 109 -7.81 -3.93 -9.45
N ARG A 110 -7.44 -2.89 -8.68
CA ARG A 110 -7.87 -1.50 -8.93
C ARG A 110 -7.06 -0.90 -10.08
N PRO A 111 -7.67 -0.04 -10.93
CA PRO A 111 -6.94 0.63 -11.99
C PRO A 111 -5.91 1.60 -11.41
N THR A 112 -4.68 1.55 -11.95
CA THR A 112 -3.59 2.48 -11.65
C THR A 112 -3.58 3.67 -12.60
N ILE A 113 -4.14 3.49 -13.80
CA ILE A 113 -4.22 4.48 -14.86
C ILE A 113 -5.67 4.54 -15.34
N VAL A 114 -6.19 5.76 -15.48
CA VAL A 114 -7.51 6.02 -16.07
C VAL A 114 -7.31 6.92 -17.28
N GLU A 115 -7.83 6.51 -18.44
CA GLU A 115 -7.85 7.31 -19.66
C GLU A 115 -9.14 8.14 -19.71
N ILE A 116 -9.00 9.45 -19.89
CA ILE A 116 -10.12 10.36 -20.09
C ILE A 116 -9.92 11.02 -21.46
N PRO A 117 -10.76 10.71 -22.47
CA PRO A 117 -10.69 11.36 -23.78
C PRO A 117 -10.84 12.87 -23.67
N PHE A 118 -10.14 13.60 -24.55
CA PHE A 118 -10.16 15.06 -24.54
C PHE A 118 -11.57 15.62 -24.78
N GLU A 119 -12.36 14.98 -25.64
CA GLU A 119 -13.75 15.35 -25.94
C GLU A 119 -14.65 15.21 -24.69
N GLU A 120 -14.35 14.26 -23.81
CA GLU A 120 -15.08 14.15 -22.55
C GLU A 120 -14.73 15.29 -21.59
N LEU A 121 -13.47 15.70 -21.54
CA LEU A 121 -13.06 16.88 -20.77
C LEU A 121 -13.73 18.14 -21.29
N GLU A 122 -13.73 18.38 -22.60
CA GLU A 122 -14.42 19.52 -23.21
C GLU A 122 -15.91 19.56 -22.85
N ARG A 123 -16.57 18.41 -22.95
CA ARG A 123 -17.99 18.29 -22.58
C ARG A 123 -18.23 18.60 -21.09
N ARG A 124 -17.36 18.14 -20.19
CA ARG A 124 -17.48 18.40 -18.74
C ARG A 124 -17.26 19.87 -18.40
N PHE A 125 -16.43 20.57 -19.16
CA PHE A 125 -16.20 22.01 -19.01
C PHE A 125 -17.15 22.87 -19.84
N GLY A 126 -18.13 22.28 -20.56
CA GLY A 126 -19.14 23.00 -21.33
C GLY A 126 -18.60 23.67 -22.61
N ARG A 127 -17.59 23.08 -23.19
CA ARG A 127 -16.99 23.56 -24.45
C ARG A 127 -17.31 22.61 -25.59
#